data_99be8cad165407d0a8d55ecb5af23aeb
#
_entry.id   99be8cad165407d0a8d55ecb5af23aeb
#
_cell.length_a   1.000
_cell.length_b   1.000
_cell.length_c   1.000
_cell.angle_alpha   90.00
_cell.angle_beta   90.00
_cell.angle_gamma   90.00
#
_symmetry.space_group_name_H-M   'P 1'
#
loop_
_entity.id
_entity.type
_entity.pdbx_description
1 polymer ?
#
loop_
_entity_poly.entity_id
_entity_poly.type
_entity_poly.pdbx_seq_one_letter_code
_entity_poly.pdbx_strand_id
1 'polypeptide(L)'
;MKTNYILALSGNDIFSGGGLHADLTTYTVHKLHGFVAVTCLTAMTEKGFEVFPTDSTIFAHQLTSLKNVPFSAIKIGLLPNVEIAEQALEVIQAHQDIPVVLDPV
;
A
#
# COMPACT_ATOMS: atom_id res chain seq x y z
N MET A 1 12.85 7.48 21.88
CA MET A 1 11.57 6.86 21.53
C MET A 1 11.71 6.12 20.21
N LYS A 2 11.28 4.86 20.18
CA LYS A 2 11.41 4.04 18.97
C LYS A 2 10.31 4.42 17.98
N THR A 3 10.70 4.76 16.74
CA THR A 3 9.76 5.03 15.67
C THR A 3 9.21 3.70 15.14
N ASN A 4 7.89 3.62 14.99
CA ASN A 4 7.25 2.48 14.36
C ASN A 4 7.03 2.76 12.87
N TYR A 5 7.40 1.80 12.04
CA TYR A 5 7.26 1.88 10.60
C TYR A 5 6.09 1.02 10.14
N ILE A 6 5.25 1.58 9.30
CA ILE A 6 4.08 0.90 8.75
C ILE A 6 4.24 0.82 7.24
N LEU A 7 4.02 -0.37 6.68
CA LEU A 7 3.96 -0.55 5.23
C LEU A 7 2.51 -0.56 4.79
N ALA A 8 2.16 0.31 3.86
CA ALA A 8 0.86 0.30 3.21
C ALA A 8 1.02 -0.14 1.76
N LEU A 9 0.26 -1.16 1.36
CA LEU A 9 0.09 -1.54 -0.04
C LEU A 9 -1.23 -0.92 -0.49
N SER A 10 -1.16 0.30 -1.02
CA SER A 10 -2.34 1.14 -1.23
C SER A 10 -2.32 1.77 -2.61
N GLY A 11 -3.51 2.08 -3.11
CA GLY A 11 -3.67 2.84 -4.34
C GLY A 11 -3.69 4.34 -4.08
N ASN A 12 -3.45 5.09 -5.14
CA ASN A 12 -3.67 6.53 -5.15
C ASN A 12 -5.15 6.81 -5.41
N ASP A 13 -5.80 7.57 -4.53
CA ASP A 13 -7.14 8.11 -4.78
C ASP A 13 -6.96 9.55 -5.23
N ILE A 14 -7.32 9.84 -6.49
CA ILE A 14 -7.15 11.17 -7.08
C ILE A 14 -7.88 12.25 -6.29
N PHE A 15 -8.93 11.89 -5.56
CA PHE A 15 -9.70 12.82 -4.74
C PHE A 15 -9.24 12.85 -3.28
N SER A 16 -8.22 12.08 -2.93
CA SER A 16 -7.60 12.03 -1.58
C SER A 16 -8.54 11.63 -0.44
N GLY A 17 -9.71 11.06 -0.77
CA GLY A 17 -10.67 10.58 0.24
C GLY A 17 -10.32 9.24 0.83
N GLY A 18 -9.39 8.51 0.21
CA GLY A 18 -8.96 7.20 0.66
C GLY A 18 -7.56 6.90 0.15
N GLY A 19 -7.20 5.62 0.10
CA GLY A 19 -5.92 5.16 -0.41
C GLY A 19 -4.73 5.67 0.39
N LEU A 20 -3.60 5.84 -0.28
CA LEU A 20 -2.35 6.21 0.37
C LEU A 20 -2.41 7.58 1.07
N HIS A 21 -3.19 8.52 0.55
CA HIS A 21 -3.31 9.85 1.16
C HIS A 21 -3.93 9.77 2.55
N ALA A 22 -5.03 9.03 2.67
CA ALA A 22 -5.69 8.83 3.96
C ALA A 22 -4.79 8.05 4.93
N ASP A 23 -4.09 7.03 4.43
CA ASP A 23 -3.19 6.22 5.24
C ASP A 23 -2.06 7.07 5.82
N LEU A 24 -1.37 7.84 4.99
CA LEU A 24 -0.24 8.66 5.44
C LEU A 24 -0.68 9.74 6.42
N THR A 25 -1.85 10.35 6.21
CA THR A 25 -2.41 11.34 7.13
C THR A 25 -2.69 10.69 8.50
N THR A 26 -3.32 9.52 8.50
CA THR A 26 -3.61 8.79 9.73
C THR A 26 -2.33 8.45 10.48
N TYR A 27 -1.30 7.97 9.78
CA TYR A 27 -0.03 7.61 10.40
C TYR A 27 0.65 8.84 11.03
N THR A 28 0.62 9.97 10.33
CA THR A 28 1.20 11.21 10.85
C THR A 28 0.50 11.65 12.14
N VAL A 29 -0.82 11.59 12.17
CA VAL A 29 -1.60 11.94 13.38
C VAL A 29 -1.21 11.04 14.56
N HIS A 30 -0.94 9.76 14.31
CA HIS A 30 -0.56 8.80 15.34
C HIS A 30 0.96 8.70 15.55
N LYS A 31 1.74 9.60 14.94
CA LYS A 31 3.20 9.65 15.05
C LYS A 31 3.88 8.36 14.56
N LEU A 32 3.28 7.72 13.55
CA LEU A 32 3.85 6.58 12.85
C LEU A 32 4.52 7.07 11.58
N HIS A 33 5.52 6.35 11.11
CA HIS A 33 6.13 6.64 9.82
C HIS A 33 5.63 5.62 8.79
N GLY A 34 4.93 6.10 7.76
CA GLY A 34 4.36 5.27 6.72
C GLY A 34 5.24 5.20 5.49
N PHE A 35 5.38 3.98 4.96
CA PHE A 35 5.93 3.72 3.64
C PHE A 35 4.82 3.15 2.78
N VAL A 36 4.81 3.50 1.50
CA VAL A 36 3.76 3.02 0.60
C VAL A 36 4.40 2.37 -0.63
N ALA A 37 3.95 1.15 -0.93
CA ALA A 37 4.10 0.58 -2.26
C ALA A 37 2.77 0.80 -2.98
N VAL A 38 2.81 1.53 -4.09
CA VAL A 38 1.59 1.98 -4.78
C VAL A 38 1.04 0.87 -5.67
N THR A 39 -0.19 0.44 -5.39
CA THR A 39 -0.83 -0.67 -6.11
C THR A 39 -1.53 -0.21 -7.39
N CYS A 40 -1.96 1.04 -7.45
CA CYS A 40 -2.67 1.58 -8.60
C CYS A 40 -2.70 3.09 -8.57
N LEU A 41 -2.99 3.67 -9.74
CA LEU A 41 -3.36 5.07 -9.87
C LEU A 41 -4.84 5.14 -10.24
N THR A 42 -5.49 6.24 -9.92
CA THR A 42 -6.88 6.47 -10.32
C THR A 42 -7.01 7.78 -11.07
N ALA A 43 -8.02 7.86 -11.92
CA ALA A 43 -8.30 9.08 -12.67
C ALA A 43 -9.76 9.10 -13.12
N MET A 44 -10.26 10.29 -13.38
CA MET A 44 -11.52 10.46 -14.09
C MET A 44 -11.22 10.49 -15.59
N THR A 45 -11.93 9.69 -16.35
CA THR A 45 -11.83 9.67 -17.80
C THR A 45 -13.23 9.87 -18.39
N GLU A 46 -13.34 9.82 -19.72
CA GLU A 46 -14.65 9.87 -20.39
C GLU A 46 -15.58 8.75 -19.96
N LYS A 47 -15.04 7.64 -19.44
CA LYS A 47 -15.80 6.50 -18.96
C LYS A 47 -16.18 6.61 -17.48
N GLY A 48 -15.75 7.67 -16.79
CA GLY A 48 -15.95 7.86 -15.36
C GLY A 48 -14.67 7.60 -14.56
N PHE A 49 -14.83 7.20 -13.31
CA PHE A 49 -13.71 6.90 -12.42
C PHE A 49 -13.07 5.57 -12.82
N GLU A 50 -11.78 5.60 -13.10
CA GLU A 50 -11.06 4.40 -13.51
C GLU A 50 -9.84 4.14 -12.63
N VAL A 51 -9.52 2.85 -12.49
CA VAL A 51 -8.37 2.36 -11.74
C VAL A 51 -7.34 1.82 -12.72
N PHE A 52 -6.10 2.27 -12.60
CA PHE A 52 -5.00 1.85 -13.45
C PHE A 52 -3.98 1.10 -12.59
N PRO A 53 -3.91 -0.24 -12.71
CA PRO A 53 -2.96 -1.01 -11.90
C PRO A 53 -1.52 -0.59 -12.16
N THR A 54 -0.71 -0.56 -11.11
CA THR A 54 0.72 -0.39 -11.23
C THR A 54 1.29 -1.59 -12.02
N ASP A 55 2.22 -1.32 -12.91
CA ASP A 55 2.95 -2.38 -13.61
C ASP A 55 3.57 -3.33 -12.58
N SER A 56 3.40 -4.64 -12.78
CA SER A 56 3.82 -5.64 -11.80
C SER A 56 5.32 -5.63 -11.54
N THR A 57 6.13 -5.34 -12.56
CA THR A 57 7.58 -5.24 -12.41
C THR A 57 7.97 -4.01 -11.59
N ILE A 58 7.29 -2.89 -11.81
CA ILE A 58 7.51 -1.67 -11.03
C ILE A 58 7.09 -1.88 -9.59
N PHE A 59 5.95 -2.53 -9.36
CA PHE A 59 5.50 -2.84 -8.00
C PHE A 59 6.53 -3.73 -7.27
N ALA A 60 7.08 -4.74 -7.96
CA ALA A 60 8.14 -5.56 -7.40
C ALA A 60 9.37 -4.74 -7.02
N HIS A 61 9.75 -3.75 -7.83
CA HIS A 61 10.86 -2.86 -7.52
C HIS A 61 10.58 -1.99 -6.28
N GLN A 62 9.35 -1.53 -6.12
CA GLN A 62 8.95 -0.81 -4.90
C GLN A 62 9.12 -1.68 -3.67
N LEU A 63 8.65 -2.92 -3.73
CA LEU A 63 8.77 -3.86 -2.60
C LEU A 63 10.24 -4.17 -2.29
N THR A 64 11.05 -4.40 -3.30
CA THR A 64 12.48 -4.64 -3.11
C THR A 64 13.17 -3.44 -2.46
N SER A 65 12.78 -2.23 -2.84
CA SER A 65 13.33 -1.01 -2.24
C SER A 65 13.07 -0.91 -0.75
N LEU A 66 12.00 -1.54 -0.27
CA LEU A 66 11.57 -1.45 1.13
C LEU A 66 11.93 -2.69 1.96
N LYS A 67 12.61 -3.67 1.37
CA LYS A 67 12.81 -4.99 2.00
C LYS A 67 13.58 -4.95 3.33
N ASN A 68 14.40 -3.93 3.53
CA ASN A 68 15.23 -3.83 4.75
C ASN A 68 14.61 -2.91 5.82
N VAL A 69 13.44 -2.35 5.57
CA VAL A 69 12.75 -1.51 6.56
C VAL A 69 12.09 -2.42 7.60
N PRO A 70 12.34 -2.21 8.90
CA PRO A 70 11.76 -3.07 9.95
C PRO A 70 10.32 -2.65 10.27
N PHE A 71 9.38 -3.13 9.47
CA PHE A 71 7.97 -2.80 9.64
C PHE A 71 7.39 -3.42 10.90
N SER A 72 6.53 -2.65 11.59
CA SER A 72 5.77 -3.10 12.74
C SER A 72 4.39 -3.61 12.39
N ALA A 73 3.86 -3.21 11.24
CA ALA A 73 2.57 -3.65 10.74
C ALA A 73 2.48 -3.40 9.23
N ILE A 74 1.56 -4.10 8.58
CA ILE A 74 1.30 -3.96 7.16
C ILE A 74 -0.20 -3.71 6.98
N LYS A 75 -0.55 -2.71 6.16
CA LYS A 75 -1.92 -2.49 5.73
C LYS A 75 -2.05 -2.84 4.26
N ILE A 76 -3.08 -3.59 3.93
CA ILE A 76 -3.42 -3.96 2.55
C ILE A 76 -4.69 -3.20 2.16
N GLY A 77 -4.58 -2.34 1.18
CA GLY A 77 -5.71 -1.64 0.57
C GLY A 77 -6.15 -2.31 -0.72
N LEU A 78 -6.47 -1.51 -1.73
CA LEU A 78 -6.95 -2.02 -3.01
C LEU A 78 -5.86 -2.81 -3.75
N LEU A 79 -6.21 -4.03 -4.15
CA LEU A 79 -5.36 -4.89 -4.97
C LEU A 79 -6.04 -5.02 -6.33
N PRO A 80 -5.56 -4.31 -7.36
CA PRO A 80 -6.32 -4.13 -8.60
C PRO A 80 -6.30 -5.33 -9.55
N ASN A 81 -5.35 -6.24 -9.40
CA ASN A 81 -5.26 -7.44 -10.26
C ASN A 81 -4.54 -8.58 -9.55
N VAL A 82 -4.48 -9.74 -10.22
CA VAL A 82 -3.92 -10.96 -9.66
C VAL A 82 -2.41 -10.82 -9.40
N GLU A 83 -1.68 -10.20 -10.32
CA GLU A 83 -0.23 -10.06 -10.20
C GLU A 83 0.16 -9.24 -8.97
N ILE A 84 -0.54 -8.15 -8.72
CA ILE A 84 -0.32 -7.32 -7.53
C ILE A 84 -0.72 -8.09 -6.28
N ALA A 85 -1.86 -8.82 -6.32
CA ALA A 85 -2.32 -9.60 -5.19
C ALA A 85 -1.34 -10.73 -4.83
N GLU A 86 -0.76 -11.39 -5.81
CA GLU A 86 0.24 -12.44 -5.57
C GLU A 86 1.48 -11.87 -4.90
N GLN A 87 1.97 -10.71 -5.32
CA GLN A 87 3.11 -10.06 -4.70
C GLN A 87 2.79 -9.59 -3.28
N ALA A 88 1.57 -9.10 -3.05
CA ALA A 88 1.13 -8.73 -1.70
C ALA A 88 1.13 -9.97 -0.78
N LEU A 89 0.67 -11.10 -1.27
CA LEU A 89 0.68 -12.35 -0.50
C LEU A 89 2.11 -12.76 -0.13
N GLU A 90 3.06 -12.63 -1.04
CA GLU A 90 4.47 -12.92 -0.75
C GLU A 90 5.01 -12.03 0.36
N VAL A 91 4.64 -10.74 0.38
CA VAL A 91 5.02 -9.82 1.44
C VAL A 91 4.46 -10.29 2.79
N ILE A 92 3.18 -10.67 2.82
CA ILE A 92 2.55 -11.17 4.03
C ILE A 92 3.26 -12.41 4.55
N GLN A 93 3.59 -13.35 3.65
CA GLN A 93 4.29 -14.59 4.01
C GLN A 93 5.69 -14.32 4.55
N ALA A 94 6.36 -13.28 4.07
CA ALA A 94 7.68 -12.89 4.55
C ALA A 94 7.65 -12.16 5.91
N HIS A 95 6.46 -11.73 6.37
CA HIS A 95 6.29 -10.92 7.58
C HIS A 95 5.24 -11.52 8.50
N GLN A 96 5.31 -12.84 8.76
CA GLN A 96 4.29 -13.53 9.57
C GLN A 96 4.29 -13.14 11.04
N ASP A 97 5.31 -12.47 11.52
CA ASP A 97 5.48 -12.08 12.91
C ASP A 97 4.87 -10.71 13.25
N ILE A 98 4.32 -10.00 12.26
CA ILE A 98 3.71 -8.69 12.47
C ILE A 98 2.25 -8.70 12.01
N PRO A 99 1.41 -7.81 12.60
CA PRO A 99 0.00 -7.76 12.21
C PRO A 99 -0.20 -7.24 10.78
N VAL A 100 -1.19 -7.81 10.10
CA VAL A 100 -1.63 -7.39 8.77
C VAL A 100 -3.09 -6.98 8.87
N VAL A 101 -3.38 -5.76 8.43
CA VAL A 101 -4.74 -5.22 8.42
C VAL A 101 -5.21 -5.16 6.98
N LEU A 102 -6.34 -5.81 6.71
CA LEU A 102 -7.01 -5.74 5.42
C LEU A 102 -8.08 -4.67 5.48
N ASP A 103 -8.03 -3.75 4.52
CA ASP A 103 -9.04 -2.70 4.39
C ASP A 103 -9.92 -3.06 3.19
N PRO A 104 -11.11 -3.63 3.42
CA PRO A 104 -12.01 -3.99 2.32
C PRO A 104 -12.53 -2.71 1.67
N VAL A 105 -12.37 -2.64 0.37
CA VAL A 105 -12.81 -1.50 -0.43
C VAL A 105 -14.13 -1.82 -1.10
#